data_8fa08f9de714b38fa810666d86aaf2dc
#
_entry.id   8fa08f9de714b38fa810666d86aaf2dc
#
_cell.length_a   1.000
_cell.length_b   1.000
_cell.length_c   1.000
_cell.angle_alpha   90.00
_cell.angle_beta   90.00
_cell.angle_gamma   90.00
#
_symmetry.space_group_name_H-M   'P 1'
#
loop_
_entity.id
_entity.type
_entity.pdbx_description
1 polymer ?
#
loop_
_entity_poly.entity_id
_entity_poly.type
_entity_poly.pdbx_seq_one_letter_code
_entity_poly.pdbx_strand_id
1 'polypeptide(L)'
;MKMLRALIAGFAAVALAGCSLSMTGMVDLDPVPYSFHPPSGLETKLSVEPMTGEWADEVFAAGVTKAATVSYTPETGEPVILMSVYFMPESVFDEAANPNEPPLYGTQVARADGNVLAVAGPQDSMFDSESPDGINIGLLYEALYDPESYMSK
;
A
#
# COMPACT_ATOMS: atom_id res chain seq x y z
N MET A 1 -39.12 -57.00 24.82
CA MET A 1 -37.73 -56.90 24.46
C MET A 1 -37.60 -56.37 23.03
N LYS A 2 -37.35 -55.12 22.85
CA LYS A 2 -36.99 -54.55 21.53
C LYS A 2 -35.95 -53.50 21.79
N MET A 3 -34.75 -53.77 21.37
CA MET A 3 -33.59 -52.81 21.42
C MET A 3 -33.80 -51.70 20.42
N LEU A 4 -33.89 -50.50 20.93
CA LEU A 4 -33.92 -49.29 20.12
C LEU A 4 -32.45 -48.81 19.88
N ARG A 5 -31.96 -49.01 18.69
CA ARG A 5 -30.64 -48.47 18.27
C ARG A 5 -30.82 -47.00 17.91
N ALA A 6 -30.27 -46.12 18.72
CA ALA A 6 -30.14 -44.72 18.39
C ALA A 6 -29.00 -44.52 17.36
N LEU A 7 -29.36 -44.06 16.17
CA LEU A 7 -28.41 -43.58 15.18
C LEU A 7 -28.03 -42.15 15.57
N ILE A 8 -26.78 -41.96 15.95
CA ILE A 8 -26.19 -40.62 16.10
C ILE A 8 -25.69 -40.19 14.71
N ALA A 9 -26.45 -39.29 14.10
CA ALA A 9 -26.00 -38.61 12.89
C ALA A 9 -24.97 -37.54 13.28
N GLY A 10 -23.70 -37.82 12.98
CA GLY A 10 -22.63 -36.86 13.13
C GLY A 10 -22.73 -35.76 12.04
N PHE A 11 -23.06 -34.55 12.45
CA PHE A 11 -22.93 -33.37 11.60
C PHE A 11 -21.43 -33.03 11.50
N ALA A 12 -20.82 -33.35 10.37
CA ALA A 12 -19.52 -32.84 10.03
C ALA A 12 -19.67 -31.37 9.60
N ALA A 13 -19.32 -30.44 10.49
CA ALA A 13 -19.19 -29.06 10.14
C ALA A 13 -17.96 -28.90 9.23
N VAL A 14 -18.21 -28.74 7.93
CA VAL A 14 -17.19 -28.31 6.99
C VAL A 14 -16.91 -26.85 7.25
N ALA A 15 -15.84 -26.57 7.99
CA ALA A 15 -15.29 -25.22 8.08
C ALA A 15 -14.76 -24.85 6.69
N LEU A 16 -15.52 -24.05 5.95
CA LEU A 16 -15.02 -23.33 4.79
C LEU A 16 -13.99 -22.31 5.31
N ALA A 17 -12.73 -22.74 5.37
CA ALA A 17 -11.63 -21.82 5.46
C ALA A 17 -11.70 -20.95 4.20
N GLY A 18 -12.14 -19.70 4.37
CA GLY A 18 -12.11 -18.70 3.34
C GLY A 18 -10.65 -18.52 2.93
N CYS A 19 -10.26 -19.13 1.82
CA CYS A 19 -9.05 -18.74 1.12
C CYS A 19 -9.27 -17.32 0.65
N SER A 20 -8.79 -16.34 1.40
CA SER A 20 -8.43 -15.06 0.84
C SER A 20 -7.40 -15.39 -0.22
N LEU A 21 -7.78 -15.22 -1.48
CA LEU A 21 -6.85 -15.22 -2.60
C LEU A 21 -5.92 -14.02 -2.37
N SER A 22 -4.85 -14.22 -1.60
CA SER A 22 -3.72 -13.32 -1.63
C SER A 22 -3.24 -13.35 -3.06
N MET A 23 -3.47 -12.28 -3.82
CA MET A 23 -2.84 -12.10 -5.11
C MET A 23 -1.35 -12.04 -4.80
N THR A 24 -0.64 -13.12 -5.06
CA THR A 24 0.79 -13.25 -4.84
C THR A 24 1.50 -12.09 -5.52
N GLY A 25 2.29 -11.34 -4.75
CA GLY A 25 3.06 -10.21 -5.25
C GLY A 25 2.42 -8.84 -5.10
N MET A 26 1.24 -8.71 -4.49
CA MET A 26 0.61 -7.42 -4.22
C MET A 26 0.72 -7.03 -2.75
N VAL A 27 0.93 -5.74 -2.51
CA VAL A 27 0.97 -5.13 -1.18
C VAL A 27 -0.29 -4.29 -1.00
N ASP A 28 -1.09 -4.62 0.00
CA ASP A 28 -2.29 -3.88 0.37
C ASP A 28 -1.90 -2.55 1.02
N LEU A 29 -2.41 -1.43 0.49
CA LEU A 29 -2.13 -0.08 0.97
C LEU A 29 -3.13 0.42 2.03
N ASP A 30 -3.77 -0.48 2.77
CA ASP A 30 -4.76 -0.10 3.80
C ASP A 30 -4.26 1.04 4.71
N PRO A 31 -5.06 2.08 4.98
CA PRO A 31 -6.49 2.29 4.68
C PRO A 31 -6.80 2.84 3.28
N VAL A 32 -5.80 3.06 2.45
CA VAL A 32 -5.98 3.51 1.06
C VAL A 32 -6.62 2.39 0.23
N PRO A 33 -7.68 2.67 -0.60
CA PRO A 33 -8.42 1.63 -1.31
C PRO A 33 -7.70 1.16 -2.58
N TYR A 34 -6.41 0.92 -2.48
CA TYR A 34 -5.56 0.42 -3.55
C TYR A 34 -4.58 -0.64 -3.04
N SER A 35 -4.09 -1.46 -3.94
CA SER A 35 -2.94 -2.33 -3.75
C SER A 35 -1.82 -1.89 -4.67
N PHE A 36 -0.58 -2.07 -4.21
CA PHE A 36 0.65 -1.80 -4.96
C PHE A 36 1.28 -3.12 -5.40
N HIS A 37 1.72 -3.19 -6.64
CA HIS A 37 2.39 -4.35 -7.22
C HIS A 37 3.87 -4.03 -7.44
N PRO A 38 4.73 -4.32 -6.46
CA PRO A 38 6.17 -4.12 -6.60
C PRO A 38 6.79 -5.14 -7.56
N PRO A 39 8.03 -4.93 -7.98
CA PRO A 39 8.80 -5.96 -8.67
C PRO A 39 8.84 -7.27 -7.87
N SER A 40 8.76 -8.40 -8.59
CA SER A 40 8.66 -9.74 -8.00
C SER A 40 9.74 -10.02 -6.96
N GLY A 41 9.32 -10.51 -5.80
CA GLY A 41 10.18 -10.83 -4.66
C GLY A 41 10.46 -9.68 -3.71
N LEU A 42 10.04 -8.43 -4.04
CA LEU A 42 10.22 -7.28 -3.17
C LEU A 42 9.00 -7.02 -2.26
N GLU A 43 7.86 -7.65 -2.51
CA GLU A 43 6.65 -7.55 -1.69
C GLU A 43 6.90 -7.91 -0.22
N THR A 44 7.76 -8.89 0.05
CA THR A 44 8.09 -9.33 1.41
C THR A 44 8.99 -8.37 2.19
N LYS A 45 9.62 -7.43 1.48
CA LYS A 45 10.46 -6.37 2.09
C LYS A 45 9.68 -5.10 2.40
N LEU A 46 8.39 -5.04 2.04
CA LEU A 46 7.55 -3.87 2.24
C LEU A 46 6.59 -4.08 3.42
N SER A 47 6.40 -3.03 4.19
CA SER A 47 5.38 -2.93 5.23
C SER A 47 4.57 -1.67 5.05
N VAL A 48 3.27 -1.73 5.35
CA VAL A 48 2.33 -0.63 5.21
C VAL A 48 1.71 -0.31 6.55
N GLU A 49 1.68 0.96 6.90
CA GLU A 49 1.04 1.45 8.10
C GLU A 49 0.17 2.68 7.78
N PRO A 50 -0.99 2.86 8.44
CA PRO A 50 -1.72 4.11 8.35
C PRO A 50 -0.82 5.29 8.73
N MET A 51 -0.91 6.38 7.98
CA MET A 51 -0.11 7.57 8.29
C MET A 51 -0.58 8.19 9.61
N THR A 52 0.37 8.54 10.48
CA THR A 52 0.12 9.12 11.81
C THR A 52 1.08 10.29 12.07
N GLY A 53 0.80 11.08 13.13
CA GLY A 53 1.63 12.20 13.57
C GLY A 53 1.18 13.54 13.01
N GLU A 54 1.94 14.60 13.29
CA GLU A 54 1.61 15.99 12.91
C GLU A 54 1.32 16.15 11.43
N TRP A 55 2.15 15.56 10.58
CA TRP A 55 1.94 15.62 9.12
C TRP A 55 0.63 14.95 8.68
N ALA A 56 0.27 13.82 9.28
CA ALA A 56 -1.02 13.18 9.03
C ALA A 56 -2.18 14.09 9.41
N ASP A 57 -2.12 14.75 10.57
CA ASP A 57 -3.15 15.67 11.03
C ASP A 57 -3.29 16.86 10.07
N GLU A 58 -2.18 17.40 9.56
CA GLU A 58 -2.18 18.50 8.57
C GLU A 58 -2.82 18.08 7.24
N VAL A 59 -2.43 16.93 6.68
CA VAL A 59 -2.96 16.49 5.38
C VAL A 59 -4.43 16.10 5.47
N PHE A 60 -4.87 15.50 6.56
CA PHE A 60 -6.29 15.21 6.78
C PHE A 60 -7.11 16.49 6.98
N ALA A 61 -6.59 17.47 7.70
CA ALA A 61 -7.23 18.78 7.82
C ALA A 61 -7.33 19.51 6.47
N ALA A 62 -6.39 19.29 5.55
CA ALA A 62 -6.41 19.84 4.21
C ALA A 62 -7.37 19.12 3.24
N GLY A 63 -7.95 17.98 3.63
CA GLY A 63 -8.96 17.25 2.85
C GLY A 63 -8.52 15.91 2.28
N VAL A 64 -7.30 15.44 2.57
CA VAL A 64 -6.90 14.06 2.28
C VAL A 64 -7.80 13.12 3.08
N THR A 65 -8.37 12.11 2.44
CA THR A 65 -9.34 11.21 3.08
C THR A 65 -8.69 9.98 3.68
N LYS A 66 -7.62 9.47 3.06
CA LYS A 66 -6.84 8.32 3.55
C LYS A 66 -5.38 8.50 3.16
N ALA A 67 -4.50 8.05 4.02
CA ALA A 67 -3.07 8.08 3.78
C ALA A 67 -2.36 6.90 4.47
N ALA A 68 -1.31 6.41 3.84
CA ALA A 68 -0.48 5.32 4.35
C ALA A 68 1.00 5.62 4.11
N THR A 69 1.84 5.03 4.94
CA THR A 69 3.29 5.04 4.79
C THR A 69 3.74 3.63 4.44
N VAL A 70 4.53 3.50 3.39
CA VAL A 70 5.16 2.23 2.99
C VAL A 70 6.63 2.30 3.34
N SER A 71 7.11 1.31 4.07
CA SER A 71 8.50 1.19 4.48
C SER A 71 9.17 0.00 3.81
N TYR A 72 10.44 0.15 3.51
CA TYR A 72 11.32 -0.90 3.01
C TYR A 72 12.21 -1.42 4.12
N THR A 73 12.28 -2.73 4.28
CA THR A 73 13.18 -3.40 5.24
C THR A 73 14.45 -3.82 4.52
N PRO A 74 15.61 -3.19 4.82
CA PRO A 74 16.89 -3.55 4.22
C PRO A 74 17.40 -4.91 4.73
N GLU A 75 18.46 -5.42 4.13
CA GLU A 75 19.11 -6.66 4.59
C GLU A 75 19.67 -6.52 6.01
N THR A 76 20.13 -5.32 6.34
CA THR A 76 20.63 -4.97 7.69
C THR A 76 20.16 -3.57 8.06
N GLY A 77 19.76 -3.39 9.33
CA GLY A 77 19.30 -2.12 9.86
C GLY A 77 17.79 -2.00 10.00
N GLU A 78 17.34 -0.81 10.32
CA GLU A 78 15.92 -0.51 10.55
C GLU A 78 15.18 -0.25 9.24
N PRO A 79 13.86 -0.49 9.20
CA PRO A 79 13.04 -0.11 8.06
C PRO A 79 13.16 1.38 7.75
N VAL A 80 13.13 1.71 6.46
CA VAL A 80 13.18 3.09 5.96
C VAL A 80 11.90 3.40 5.19
N ILE A 81 11.43 4.64 5.28
CA ILE A 81 10.25 5.07 4.52
C ILE A 81 10.60 5.07 3.03
N LEU A 82 9.86 4.29 2.26
CA LEU A 82 9.98 4.21 0.82
C LEU A 82 9.07 5.23 0.14
N MET A 83 7.82 5.34 0.59
CA MET A 83 6.85 6.27 0.04
C MET A 83 5.75 6.62 1.03
N SER A 84 5.16 7.78 0.80
CA SER A 84 3.87 8.16 1.36
C SER A 84 2.80 8.06 0.28
N VAL A 85 1.65 7.54 0.63
CA VAL A 85 0.52 7.34 -0.28
C VAL A 85 -0.67 8.14 0.22
N TYR A 86 -1.27 8.94 -0.67
CA TYR A 86 -2.38 9.83 -0.35
C TYR A 86 -3.56 9.53 -1.27
N PHE A 87 -4.74 9.43 -0.68
CA PHE A 87 -6.00 9.30 -1.41
C PHE A 87 -6.93 10.45 -1.03
N MET A 88 -7.41 11.18 -2.02
CA MET A 88 -8.15 12.42 -1.80
C MET A 88 -9.11 12.75 -2.94
N PRO A 89 -10.11 13.62 -2.73
CA PRO A 89 -10.91 14.18 -3.81
C PRO A 89 -10.02 14.92 -4.83
N GLU A 90 -10.41 14.87 -6.11
CA GLU A 90 -9.67 15.56 -7.18
C GLU A 90 -9.49 17.05 -6.90
N SER A 91 -10.51 17.71 -6.34
CA SER A 91 -10.45 19.13 -5.98
C SER A 91 -9.34 19.45 -5.00
N VAL A 92 -9.11 18.57 -4.01
CA VAL A 92 -8.05 18.75 -3.01
C VAL A 92 -6.67 18.63 -3.66
N PHE A 93 -6.50 17.65 -4.53
CA PHE A 93 -5.25 17.48 -5.28
C PHE A 93 -4.96 18.65 -6.22
N ASP A 94 -5.96 19.06 -7.00
CA ASP A 94 -5.83 20.12 -8.00
C ASP A 94 -5.62 21.50 -7.34
N GLU A 95 -6.24 21.78 -6.20
CA GLU A 95 -6.03 23.02 -5.43
C GLU A 95 -4.62 23.09 -4.81
N ALA A 96 -4.03 21.96 -4.46
CA ALA A 96 -2.67 21.89 -3.95
C ALA A 96 -1.59 22.03 -5.04
N ALA A 97 -1.96 21.94 -6.32
CA ALA A 97 -1.03 22.04 -7.43
C ALA A 97 -0.53 23.48 -7.60
N ASN A 98 0.77 23.69 -7.39
CA ASN A 98 1.44 24.96 -7.65
C ASN A 98 2.58 24.72 -8.66
N PRO A 99 2.51 25.30 -9.88
CA PRO A 99 3.54 25.06 -10.91
C PRO A 99 4.93 25.59 -10.53
N ASN A 100 5.04 26.41 -9.49
CA ASN A 100 6.30 27.00 -9.03
C ASN A 100 6.89 26.30 -7.80
N GLU A 101 6.21 25.26 -7.29
CA GLU A 101 6.61 24.51 -6.09
C GLU A 101 6.60 23.00 -6.37
N PRO A 102 7.40 22.22 -5.66
CA PRO A 102 7.27 20.77 -5.72
C PRO A 102 5.85 20.32 -5.35
N PRO A 103 5.31 19.28 -5.99
CA PRO A 103 3.98 18.81 -5.68
C PRO A 103 3.87 18.33 -4.22
N LEU A 104 2.94 18.92 -3.47
CA LEU A 104 2.78 18.69 -2.02
C LEU A 104 2.52 17.20 -1.68
N TYR A 105 1.72 16.53 -2.51
CA TYR A 105 1.37 15.12 -2.33
C TYR A 105 2.13 14.17 -3.27
N GLY A 106 3.13 14.67 -3.99
CA GLY A 106 3.91 13.89 -4.94
C GLY A 106 3.21 13.73 -6.29
N THR A 107 3.40 12.57 -6.91
CA THR A 107 2.96 12.28 -8.26
C THR A 107 1.60 11.57 -8.27
N GLN A 108 0.66 12.04 -9.10
CA GLN A 108 -0.58 11.32 -9.35
C GLN A 108 -0.27 10.02 -10.10
N VAL A 109 -0.71 8.90 -9.56
CA VAL A 109 -0.59 7.57 -10.18
C VAL A 109 -1.93 6.96 -10.58
N ALA A 110 -3.04 7.44 -10.01
CA ALA A 110 -4.38 7.07 -10.46
C ALA A 110 -5.36 8.23 -10.26
N ARG A 111 -6.37 8.28 -11.12
CA ARG A 111 -7.51 9.21 -11.00
C ARG A 111 -8.77 8.49 -11.46
N ALA A 112 -9.70 8.29 -10.55
CA ALA A 112 -10.96 7.61 -10.83
C ALA A 112 -12.05 8.01 -9.82
N ASP A 113 -13.29 8.01 -10.25
CA ASP A 113 -14.48 8.23 -9.41
C ASP A 113 -14.42 9.53 -8.57
N GLY A 114 -13.83 10.59 -9.14
CA GLY A 114 -13.68 11.89 -8.47
C GLY A 114 -12.58 11.94 -7.41
N ASN A 115 -11.70 10.94 -7.37
CA ASN A 115 -10.59 10.85 -6.44
C ASN A 115 -9.24 10.67 -7.15
N VAL A 116 -8.19 11.07 -6.47
CA VAL A 116 -6.79 10.92 -6.89
C VAL A 116 -6.04 10.05 -5.90
N LEU A 117 -5.24 9.15 -6.43
CA LEU A 117 -4.16 8.47 -5.72
C LEU A 117 -2.84 9.15 -6.07
N ALA A 118 -2.14 9.68 -5.10
CA ALA A 118 -0.85 10.32 -5.26
C ALA A 118 0.21 9.65 -4.39
N VAL A 119 1.45 9.62 -4.88
CA VAL A 119 2.59 8.97 -4.24
C VAL A 119 3.75 9.93 -4.15
N ALA A 120 4.33 10.06 -2.96
CA ALA A 120 5.55 10.80 -2.70
C ALA A 120 6.64 9.85 -2.22
N GLY A 121 7.66 9.65 -3.02
CA GLY A 121 8.87 8.93 -2.65
C GLY A 121 9.93 9.86 -2.05
N PRO A 122 11.01 9.31 -1.44
CA PRO A 122 12.14 10.10 -0.99
C PRO A 122 12.90 10.67 -2.19
N GLN A 123 13.52 11.81 -1.98
CA GLN A 123 14.29 12.49 -3.04
C GLN A 123 15.66 11.86 -3.26
N ASP A 124 16.23 11.24 -2.23
CA ASP A 124 17.54 10.61 -2.27
C ASP A 124 17.49 9.18 -1.74
N SER A 125 18.30 8.30 -2.33
CA SER A 125 18.51 6.95 -1.80
C SER A 125 19.51 6.98 -0.66
N MET A 126 19.19 6.31 0.45
CA MET A 126 20.11 6.11 1.58
C MET A 126 21.06 4.94 1.38
N PHE A 127 20.94 4.22 0.27
CA PHE A 127 21.73 3.03 -0.03
C PHE A 127 22.68 3.28 -1.18
N ASP A 128 23.87 2.66 -1.10
CA ASP A 128 24.80 2.60 -2.23
C ASP A 128 24.10 1.91 -3.42
N SER A 129 24.15 2.54 -4.59
CA SER A 129 23.45 2.06 -5.78
C SER A 129 23.92 0.69 -6.27
N GLU A 130 25.12 0.25 -5.90
CA GLU A 130 25.67 -1.08 -6.24
C GLU A 130 25.39 -2.13 -5.17
N SER A 131 24.87 -1.73 -3.99
CA SER A 131 24.46 -2.67 -2.95
C SER A 131 23.16 -3.39 -3.32
N PRO A 132 22.89 -4.58 -2.75
CA PRO A 132 21.61 -5.27 -2.96
C PRO A 132 20.39 -4.41 -2.62
N ASP A 133 20.45 -3.65 -1.51
CA ASP A 133 19.37 -2.75 -1.12
C ASP A 133 19.24 -1.56 -2.07
N GLY A 134 20.36 -1.00 -2.57
CA GLY A 134 20.34 0.07 -3.56
C GLY A 134 19.75 -0.36 -4.89
N ILE A 135 20.05 -1.58 -5.35
CA ILE A 135 19.44 -2.18 -6.55
C ILE A 135 17.93 -2.36 -6.34
N ASN A 136 17.52 -2.90 -5.21
CA ASN A 136 16.09 -3.09 -4.87
C ASN A 136 15.34 -1.77 -4.83
N ILE A 137 15.91 -0.75 -4.21
CA ILE A 137 15.32 0.60 -4.16
C ILE A 137 15.20 1.20 -5.56
N GLY A 138 16.20 1.02 -6.43
CA GLY A 138 16.12 1.47 -7.82
C GLY A 138 14.96 0.84 -8.58
N LEU A 139 14.76 -0.47 -8.45
CA LEU A 139 13.62 -1.18 -9.04
C LEU A 139 12.28 -0.73 -8.45
N LEU A 140 12.23 -0.50 -7.15
CA LEU A 140 11.04 0.02 -6.48
C LEU A 140 10.70 1.44 -6.94
N TYR A 141 11.67 2.30 -7.15
CA TYR A 141 11.43 3.67 -7.63
C TYR A 141 10.79 3.70 -9.02
N GLU A 142 11.19 2.81 -9.92
CA GLU A 142 10.53 2.69 -11.22
C GLU A 142 9.06 2.30 -11.06
N ALA A 143 8.76 1.34 -10.19
CA ALA A 143 7.39 0.90 -9.93
C ALA A 143 6.54 1.93 -9.18
N LEU A 144 7.13 2.74 -8.29
CA LEU A 144 6.41 3.74 -7.48
C LEU A 144 5.62 4.74 -8.33
N TYR A 145 6.18 5.15 -9.44
CA TYR A 145 5.60 6.19 -10.31
C TYR A 145 4.92 5.63 -11.55
N ASP A 146 4.85 4.30 -11.67
CA ASP A 146 4.14 3.62 -12.73
C ASP A 146 2.66 3.42 -12.33
N PRO A 147 1.71 4.06 -13.04
CA PRO A 147 0.29 3.85 -12.80
C PRO A 147 -0.17 2.38 -12.86
N GLU A 148 0.48 1.56 -13.69
CA GLU A 148 0.15 0.15 -13.85
C GLU A 148 0.50 -0.69 -12.61
N SER A 149 1.34 -0.14 -11.72
CA SER A 149 1.67 -0.78 -10.44
C SER A 149 0.57 -0.68 -9.39
N TYR A 150 -0.52 0.07 -9.66
CA TYR A 150 -1.60 0.30 -8.69
C TYR A 150 -2.92 -0.27 -9.17
N MET A 151 -3.58 -1.02 -8.30
CA MET A 151 -4.88 -1.63 -8.57
C MET A 151 -5.89 -1.18 -7.50
N SER A 152 -7.05 -0.67 -7.92
CA SER A 152 -8.16 -0.37 -7.00
C SER A 152 -8.75 -1.66 -6.45
N LYS A 153 -9.15 -1.63 -5.18
CA LYS A 153 -9.87 -2.73 -4.52
C LYS A 153 -11.35 -2.69 -4.80
#